data_91ce7fead2a90aefa1532a855ed80786
#
_entry.id   91ce7fead2a90aefa1532a855ed80786
#
_cell.length_a   1.000
_cell.length_b   1.000
_cell.length_c   1.000
_cell.angle_alpha   90.00
_cell.angle_beta   90.00
_cell.angle_gamma   90.00
#
_symmetry.space_group_name_H-M   'P 1'
#
loop_
_entity.id
_entity.type
_entity.pdbx_description
1 polymer ?
#
loop_
_entity_poly.entity_id
_entity_poly.type
_entity_poly.pdbx_seq_one_letter_code
_entity_poly.pdbx_strand_id
1 'polypeptide(L)'
;MKHMITAAAGLIGGAIASIFGGWSSAMTTLCIFMGIDFLSGLVVAGLFHNSSKTESGTLSSKAGFRGLAKKCMILLFVLIGARIDVTLGITYAKDAVCIAFIVNELISITENAGLMGIPVPEVISKAIDMLKHGKDGGEK
;
A
#
# COMPACT_ATOMS: atom_id res chain seq x y z
N MET A 1 5.46 -4.51 33.82
CA MET A 1 4.50 -4.72 32.73
C MET A 1 4.89 -4.00 31.44
N LYS A 2 5.14 -2.70 31.46
CA LYS A 2 5.51 -1.93 30.24
C LYS A 2 6.75 -2.49 29.53
N HIS A 3 7.83 -2.82 30.25
CA HIS A 3 9.05 -3.39 29.68
C HIS A 3 8.85 -4.77 29.02
N MET A 4 7.97 -5.59 29.56
CA MET A 4 7.64 -6.89 28.96
C MET A 4 6.86 -6.74 27.66
N ILE A 5 5.92 -5.80 27.61
CA ILE A 5 5.15 -5.50 26.40
C ILE A 5 6.07 -4.94 25.30
N THR A 6 6.96 -4.03 25.67
CA THR A 6 7.94 -3.46 24.72
C THR A 6 8.91 -4.52 24.20
N ALA A 7 9.39 -5.41 25.06
CA ALA A 7 10.27 -6.51 24.67
C ALA A 7 9.56 -7.51 23.74
N ALA A 8 8.33 -7.89 24.07
CA ALA A 8 7.53 -8.79 23.23
C ALA A 8 7.23 -8.14 21.85
N ALA A 9 6.85 -6.87 21.81
CA ALA A 9 6.63 -6.14 20.57
C ALA A 9 7.92 -6.06 19.72
N GLY A 10 9.06 -5.84 20.34
CA GLY A 10 10.36 -5.81 19.66
C GLY A 10 10.74 -7.18 19.07
N LEU A 11 10.52 -8.26 19.80
CA LEU A 11 10.78 -9.62 19.32
C LEU A 11 9.87 -10.00 18.14
N ILE A 12 8.59 -9.71 18.25
CA ILE A 12 7.61 -9.98 17.17
C ILE A 12 7.94 -9.14 15.94
N GLY A 13 8.20 -7.84 16.13
CA GLY A 13 8.58 -6.94 15.02
C GLY A 13 9.88 -7.37 14.35
N GLY A 14 10.89 -7.78 15.14
CA GLY A 14 12.15 -8.30 14.62
C GLY A 14 11.98 -9.61 13.84
N ALA A 15 11.15 -10.53 14.33
CA ALA A 15 10.84 -11.78 13.63
C ALA A 15 10.13 -11.51 12.28
N ILE A 16 9.13 -10.64 12.28
CA ILE A 16 8.42 -10.24 11.05
C ILE A 16 9.41 -9.60 10.07
N ALA A 17 10.21 -8.63 10.50
CA ALA A 17 11.20 -7.99 9.64
C ALA A 17 12.20 -9.00 9.06
N SER A 18 12.63 -9.97 9.85
CA SER A 18 13.54 -11.03 9.41
C SER A 18 12.96 -11.90 8.30
N ILE A 19 11.68 -12.27 8.40
CA ILE A 19 10.99 -13.08 7.39
C ILE A 19 10.95 -12.33 6.03
N PHE A 20 10.79 -11.00 6.08
CA PHE A 20 10.82 -10.12 4.90
C PHE A 20 12.25 -9.77 4.43
N GLY A 21 13.27 -10.37 5.00
CA GLY A 21 14.67 -10.06 4.63
C GLY A 21 15.13 -8.67 5.04
N GLY A 22 14.58 -8.14 6.12
CA GLY A 22 14.75 -6.77 6.59
C GLY A 22 13.59 -5.86 6.18
N TRP A 23 13.39 -4.81 6.96
CA TRP A 23 12.32 -3.83 6.71
C TRP A 23 12.86 -2.67 5.88
N SER A 24 12.30 -2.43 4.70
CA SER A 24 12.73 -1.36 3.78
C SER A 24 11.80 -0.14 3.84
N SER A 25 12.30 1.01 3.37
CA SER A 25 11.48 2.21 3.22
C SER A 25 10.35 2.03 2.21
N ALA A 26 10.54 1.23 1.18
CA ALA A 26 9.49 0.89 0.23
C ALA A 26 8.33 0.14 0.91
N MET A 27 8.62 -0.78 1.82
CA MET A 27 7.60 -1.47 2.62
C MET A 27 6.84 -0.50 3.53
N THR A 28 7.54 0.40 4.20
CA THR A 28 6.92 1.44 5.03
C THR A 28 6.00 2.32 4.18
N THR A 29 6.45 2.79 3.04
CA THR A 29 5.66 3.61 2.11
C THR A 29 4.41 2.86 1.64
N LEU A 30 4.55 1.60 1.25
CA LEU A 30 3.42 0.76 0.84
C LEU A 30 2.38 0.62 1.96
N CYS A 31 2.81 0.34 3.18
CA CYS A 31 1.91 0.22 4.33
C CYS A 31 1.16 1.53 4.62
N ILE A 32 1.86 2.67 4.56
CA ILE A 32 1.24 3.99 4.73
C ILE A 32 0.20 4.23 3.64
N PHE A 33 0.52 3.97 2.39
CA PHE A 33 -0.42 4.20 1.27
C PHE A 33 -1.61 3.25 1.31
N MET A 34 -1.42 2.00 1.71
CA MET A 34 -2.54 1.08 1.96
C MET A 34 -3.48 1.60 3.04
N GLY A 35 -2.91 2.18 4.11
CA GLY A 35 -3.69 2.81 5.18
C GLY A 35 -4.48 4.02 4.67
N ILE A 36 -3.83 4.91 3.93
CA ILE A 36 -4.47 6.11 3.35
C ILE A 36 -5.57 5.72 2.35
N ASP A 37 -5.32 4.74 1.48
CA ASP A 37 -6.32 4.26 0.54
C ASP A 37 -7.56 3.71 1.26
N PHE A 38 -7.35 2.89 2.27
CA PHE A 38 -8.45 2.32 3.05
C PHE A 38 -9.25 3.40 3.77
N LEU A 39 -8.58 4.31 4.47
CA LEU A 39 -9.23 5.40 5.21
C LEU A 39 -9.94 6.37 4.28
N SER A 40 -9.34 6.77 3.18
CA SER A 40 -9.97 7.65 2.19
C SER A 40 -11.19 6.98 1.54
N GLY A 41 -11.11 5.67 1.28
CA GLY A 41 -12.25 4.88 0.80
C GLY A 41 -13.41 4.85 1.81
N LEU A 42 -13.12 4.74 3.12
CA LEU A 42 -14.13 4.82 4.17
C LEU A 42 -14.79 6.21 4.21
N VAL A 43 -14.01 7.28 4.03
CA VAL A 43 -14.53 8.66 3.98
C VAL A 43 -15.44 8.85 2.77
N VAL A 44 -15.04 8.38 1.60
CA VAL A 44 -15.88 8.43 0.38
C VAL A 44 -17.22 7.72 0.60
N ALA A 45 -17.21 6.55 1.20
CA ALA A 45 -18.42 5.79 1.47
C ALA A 45 -19.27 6.37 2.61
N GLY A 46 -18.61 6.77 3.71
CA GLY A 46 -19.30 7.18 4.94
C GLY A 46 -19.78 8.62 4.98
N LEU A 47 -19.02 9.55 4.38
CA LEU A 47 -19.34 10.99 4.39
C LEU A 47 -19.86 11.48 3.06
N PHE A 48 -19.29 11.05 1.94
CA PHE A 48 -19.68 11.49 0.61
C PHE A 48 -20.73 10.59 -0.05
N HIS A 49 -20.94 9.37 0.45
CA HIS A 49 -21.88 8.38 -0.10
C HIS A 49 -21.70 8.14 -1.61
N ASN A 50 -20.47 8.20 -2.08
CA ASN A 50 -20.11 8.17 -3.50
C ASN A 50 -19.08 7.07 -3.81
N SER A 51 -19.04 5.99 -3.02
CA SER A 51 -18.11 4.89 -3.24
C SER A 51 -18.45 4.12 -4.51
N SER A 52 -17.46 3.92 -5.37
CA SER A 52 -17.56 3.02 -6.53
C SER A 52 -17.44 1.53 -6.15
N LYS A 53 -17.07 1.24 -4.91
CA LYS A 53 -16.84 -0.13 -4.39
C LYS A 53 -18.10 -0.77 -3.79
N THR A 54 -19.18 0.00 -3.64
CA THR A 54 -20.48 -0.46 -3.11
C THR A 54 -21.61 -0.09 -4.07
N GLU A 55 -22.66 -0.89 -4.10
CA GLU A 55 -23.81 -0.65 -4.98
C GLU A 55 -24.55 0.65 -4.64
N SER A 56 -24.68 0.95 -3.34
CA SER A 56 -25.36 2.15 -2.83
C SER A 56 -24.47 3.38 -2.72
N GLY A 57 -23.15 3.25 -2.93
CA GLY A 57 -22.17 4.31 -2.66
C GLY A 57 -21.88 4.53 -1.18
N THR A 58 -22.56 3.86 -0.28
CA THR A 58 -22.45 4.01 1.18
C THR A 58 -21.55 2.95 1.81
N LEU A 59 -21.31 3.06 3.13
CA LEU A 59 -20.50 2.10 3.88
C LEU A 59 -21.09 0.68 3.77
N SER A 60 -20.20 -0.28 3.57
CA SER A 60 -20.53 -1.70 3.55
C SER A 60 -19.41 -2.50 4.24
N SER A 61 -19.79 -3.27 5.26
CA SER A 61 -18.84 -4.15 5.96
C SER A 61 -18.21 -5.18 5.01
N LYS A 62 -18.99 -5.67 4.04
CA LYS A 62 -18.52 -6.61 3.03
C LYS A 62 -17.45 -6.00 2.12
N ALA A 63 -17.65 -4.76 1.66
CA ALA A 63 -16.68 -4.04 0.84
C ALA A 63 -15.41 -3.71 1.65
N GLY A 64 -15.55 -3.30 2.89
CA GLY A 64 -14.42 -3.06 3.80
C GLY A 64 -13.60 -4.31 4.05
N PHE A 65 -14.25 -5.43 4.31
CA PHE A 65 -13.57 -6.72 4.50
C PHE A 65 -12.83 -7.18 3.24
N ARG A 66 -13.44 -7.03 2.07
CA ARG A 66 -12.77 -7.32 0.79
C ARG A 66 -11.53 -6.44 0.57
N GLY A 67 -11.63 -5.16 0.91
CA GLY A 67 -10.50 -4.24 0.84
C GLY A 67 -9.35 -4.68 1.73
N LEU A 68 -9.64 -5.06 2.97
CA LEU A 68 -8.63 -5.59 3.91
C LEU A 68 -8.01 -6.90 3.42
N ALA A 69 -8.83 -7.83 2.90
CA ALA A 69 -8.33 -9.10 2.35
C ALA A 69 -7.37 -8.87 1.17
N LYS A 70 -7.69 -7.92 0.28
CA LYS A 70 -6.79 -7.53 -0.82
C LYS A 70 -5.46 -6.99 -0.30
N LYS A 71 -5.49 -6.15 0.73
CA LYS A 71 -4.28 -5.58 1.34
C LYS A 71 -3.43 -6.64 2.05
N CYS A 72 -4.05 -7.62 2.69
CA CYS A 72 -3.33 -8.79 3.20
C CYS A 72 -2.65 -9.57 2.07
N MET A 73 -3.31 -9.75 0.93
CA MET A 73 -2.72 -10.43 -0.22
C MET A 73 -1.54 -9.64 -0.81
N ILE A 74 -1.60 -8.31 -0.84
CA ILE A 74 -0.48 -7.45 -1.24
C ILE A 74 0.74 -7.72 -0.36
N LEU A 75 0.57 -7.78 0.96
CA LEU A 75 1.65 -8.09 1.89
C LEU A 75 2.23 -9.49 1.66
N LEU A 76 1.40 -10.47 1.31
CA LEU A 76 1.87 -11.80 0.93
C LEU A 76 2.70 -11.78 -0.35
N PHE A 77 2.35 -10.97 -1.35
CA PHE A 77 3.18 -10.79 -2.54
C PHE A 77 4.52 -10.13 -2.21
N VAL A 78 4.56 -9.17 -1.30
CA VAL A 78 5.81 -8.57 -0.82
C VAL A 78 6.67 -9.65 -0.14
N LEU A 79 6.08 -10.51 0.68
CA LEU A 79 6.76 -11.64 1.30
C LEU A 79 7.30 -12.61 0.25
N ILE A 80 6.54 -12.94 -0.78
CA ILE A 80 7.00 -13.78 -1.90
C ILE A 80 8.21 -13.13 -2.57
N GLY A 81 8.16 -11.83 -2.86
CA GLY A 81 9.29 -11.09 -3.42
C GLY A 81 10.53 -11.17 -2.53
N ALA A 82 10.38 -11.00 -1.23
CA ALA A 82 11.46 -11.13 -0.26
C ALA A 82 12.07 -12.54 -0.26
N ARG A 83 11.24 -13.57 -0.34
CA ARG A 83 11.71 -14.97 -0.38
C ARG A 83 12.40 -15.31 -1.71
N ILE A 84 11.96 -14.73 -2.81
CA ILE A 84 12.65 -14.84 -4.11
C ILE A 84 14.06 -14.22 -4.01
N ASP A 85 14.18 -13.03 -3.43
CA ASP A 85 15.48 -12.38 -3.22
C ASP A 85 16.45 -13.29 -2.45
N VAL A 86 16.02 -13.83 -1.33
CA VAL A 86 16.83 -14.73 -0.51
C VAL A 86 17.19 -16.02 -1.26
N THR A 87 16.22 -16.61 -1.96
CA THR A 87 16.41 -17.90 -2.64
C THR A 87 17.34 -17.79 -3.85
N LEU A 88 17.23 -16.70 -4.61
CA LEU A 88 18.01 -16.48 -5.83
C LEU A 88 19.29 -15.64 -5.60
N GLY A 89 19.48 -15.10 -4.38
CA GLY A 89 20.60 -14.22 -4.08
C GLY A 89 20.55 -12.88 -4.82
N ILE A 90 19.34 -12.38 -5.09
CA ILE A 90 19.09 -11.07 -5.69
C ILE A 90 18.54 -10.09 -4.66
N THR A 91 18.43 -8.80 -5.01
CA THR A 91 18.08 -7.74 -4.05
C THR A 91 16.96 -6.82 -4.52
N TYR A 92 16.28 -7.14 -5.61
CA TYR A 92 15.33 -6.24 -6.25
C TYR A 92 13.89 -6.76 -6.35
N ALA A 93 13.63 -8.05 -6.14
CA ALA A 93 12.29 -8.61 -6.33
C ALA A 93 11.28 -8.03 -5.33
N LYS A 94 11.64 -7.97 -4.04
CA LYS A 94 10.79 -7.36 -3.00
C LYS A 94 10.47 -5.91 -3.31
N ASP A 95 11.49 -5.11 -3.65
CA ASP A 95 11.30 -3.68 -3.92
C ASP A 95 10.49 -3.45 -5.20
N ALA A 96 10.69 -4.26 -6.24
CA ALA A 96 9.88 -4.21 -7.45
C ALA A 96 8.40 -4.48 -7.16
N VAL A 97 8.09 -5.48 -6.34
CA VAL A 97 6.72 -5.79 -5.90
C VAL A 97 6.14 -4.61 -5.11
N CYS A 98 6.90 -4.06 -4.14
CA CYS A 98 6.47 -2.89 -3.38
C CYS A 98 6.14 -1.71 -4.29
N ILE A 99 7.01 -1.37 -5.23
CA ILE A 99 6.83 -0.24 -6.16
C ILE A 99 5.57 -0.44 -7.01
N ALA A 100 5.35 -1.63 -7.54
CA ALA A 100 4.17 -1.94 -8.33
C ALA A 100 2.87 -1.70 -7.53
N PHE A 101 2.82 -2.14 -6.28
CA PHE A 101 1.64 -1.92 -5.43
C PHE A 101 1.56 -0.49 -4.89
N ILE A 102 2.68 0.20 -4.63
CA ILE A 102 2.68 1.63 -4.30
C ILE A 102 1.99 2.44 -5.39
N VAL A 103 2.30 2.18 -6.66
CA VAL A 103 1.62 2.82 -7.80
C VAL A 103 0.12 2.53 -7.77
N ASN A 104 -0.26 1.28 -7.57
CA ASN A 104 -1.66 0.88 -7.50
C ASN A 104 -2.41 1.58 -6.35
N GLU A 105 -1.81 1.66 -5.17
CA GLU A 105 -2.40 2.37 -4.01
C GLU A 105 -2.51 3.89 -4.28
N LEU A 106 -1.50 4.51 -4.90
CA LEU A 106 -1.55 5.92 -5.28
C LEU A 106 -2.69 6.21 -6.27
N ILE A 107 -2.88 5.36 -7.26
CA ILE A 107 -3.99 5.49 -8.22
C ILE A 107 -5.32 5.43 -7.47
N SER A 108 -5.49 4.45 -6.59
CA SER A 108 -6.71 4.30 -5.79
C SER A 108 -6.96 5.50 -4.87
N ILE A 109 -5.92 6.04 -4.23
CA ILE A 109 -6.01 7.26 -3.40
C ILE A 109 -6.44 8.46 -4.26
N THR A 110 -5.89 8.63 -5.46
CA THR A 110 -6.26 9.72 -6.36
C THR A 110 -7.70 9.59 -6.86
N GLU A 111 -8.16 8.37 -7.10
CA GLU A 111 -9.57 8.09 -7.43
C GLU A 111 -10.49 8.45 -6.26
N ASN A 112 -10.14 8.07 -5.04
CA ASN A 112 -10.89 8.46 -3.85
C ASN A 112 -10.95 9.98 -3.68
N ALA A 113 -9.83 10.68 -3.88
CA ALA A 113 -9.79 12.15 -3.86
C ALA A 113 -10.71 12.75 -4.91
N GLY A 114 -10.71 12.21 -6.14
CA GLY A 114 -11.61 12.64 -7.22
C GLY A 114 -13.08 12.47 -6.86
N LEU A 115 -13.44 11.36 -6.22
CA LEU A 115 -14.80 11.10 -5.74
C LEU A 115 -15.25 12.06 -4.63
N MET A 116 -14.31 12.66 -3.91
CA MET A 116 -14.56 13.72 -2.93
C MET A 116 -14.54 15.14 -3.54
N GLY A 117 -14.27 15.27 -4.85
CA GLY A 117 -14.14 16.56 -5.52
C GLY A 117 -12.82 17.28 -5.25
N ILE A 118 -11.80 16.58 -4.76
CA ILE A 118 -10.48 17.13 -4.48
C ILE A 118 -9.61 16.98 -5.74
N PRO A 119 -9.05 18.08 -6.27
CA PRO A 119 -8.13 17.99 -7.42
C PRO A 119 -6.81 17.34 -6.99
N VAL A 120 -6.30 16.44 -7.83
CA VAL A 120 -5.01 15.79 -7.58
C VAL A 120 -3.88 16.76 -7.96
N PRO A 121 -2.95 17.07 -7.04
CA PRO A 121 -1.79 17.90 -7.36
C PRO A 121 -0.94 17.27 -8.48
N GLU A 122 -0.45 18.12 -9.39
CA GLU A 122 0.33 17.66 -10.55
C GLU A 122 1.58 16.87 -10.15
N VAL A 123 2.20 17.22 -9.01
CA VAL A 123 3.37 16.49 -8.49
C VAL A 123 3.05 15.01 -8.18
N ILE A 124 1.82 14.72 -7.75
CA ILE A 124 1.37 13.34 -7.48
C ILE A 124 1.20 12.58 -8.80
N SER A 125 0.55 13.19 -9.79
CA SER A 125 0.40 12.58 -11.12
C SER A 125 1.75 12.29 -11.77
N LYS A 126 2.69 13.23 -11.70
CA LYS A 126 4.07 13.03 -12.18
C LYS A 126 4.80 11.93 -11.43
N ALA A 127 4.62 11.83 -10.11
CA ALA A 127 5.23 10.77 -9.31
C ALA A 127 4.71 9.38 -9.73
N ILE A 128 3.42 9.26 -9.99
CA ILE A 128 2.82 8.02 -10.50
C ILE A 128 3.44 7.63 -11.85
N ASP A 129 3.57 8.57 -12.77
CA ASP A 129 4.16 8.34 -14.08
C ASP A 129 5.63 7.92 -13.97
N MET A 130 6.41 8.59 -13.13
CA MET A 130 7.80 8.24 -12.86
C MET A 130 7.95 6.83 -12.28
N LEU A 131 7.08 6.44 -11.36
CA LEU A 131 7.10 5.09 -10.76
C LEU A 131 6.69 4.02 -11.76
N LYS A 132 5.78 4.31 -12.68
CA LYS A 132 5.35 3.38 -13.74
C LYS A 132 6.42 3.13 -14.80
N HIS A 133 7.13 4.17 -15.20
CA HIS A 133 8.04 4.13 -16.35
C HIS A 133 9.52 4.15 -15.96
N GLY A 134 9.84 4.23 -14.65
CA GLY A 134 11.20 4.40 -14.15
C GLY A 134 11.76 5.79 -14.46
N LYS A 135 13.02 6.02 -14.06
CA LYS A 135 13.68 7.32 -14.29
C LYS A 135 14.05 7.60 -15.75
N ASP A 136 13.95 6.62 -16.64
CA ASP A 136 14.39 6.73 -18.03
C ASP A 136 13.35 7.35 -18.98
N GLY A 137 12.17 7.74 -18.47
CA GLY A 137 11.13 8.42 -19.25
C GLY A 137 11.29 9.93 -19.39
N GLY A 138 12.38 10.50 -18.92
CA GLY A 138 12.59 11.96 -18.82
C GLY A 138 13.42 12.61 -19.92
N GLU A 139 13.88 11.87 -20.94
CA GLU A 139 14.60 12.45 -22.08
C GLU A 139 14.00 11.98 -23.40
N LYS A 140 13.00 12.71 -23.86
CA LYS A 140 12.69 12.87 -25.28
C LYS A 140 12.07 14.25 -25.49
#